data_bf142337e99d0bfb4ab1885670adcb36
#
_entry.id   bf142337e99d0bfb4ab1885670adcb36
#
_cell.length_a   1.000
_cell.length_b   1.000
_cell.length_c   1.000
_cell.angle_alpha   90.00
_cell.angle_beta   90.00
_cell.angle_gamma   90.00
#
_symmetry.space_group_name_H-M   'P 1'
#
loop_
_entity.id
_entity.type
_entity.pdbx_description
1 polymer ?
#
loop_
_entity_poly.entity_id
_entity_poly.type
_entity_poly.pdbx_seq_one_letter_code
_entity_poly.pdbx_strand_id
1 'polypeptide(L)' 'MTLQTTVYAAARSRAHGPTAALWHAVELHRPPGEVDGACELTVCGSLARVSTEDRWPISASDVCTVCATVAR' A
#
# COMPACT_ATOMS: atom_id res chain seq x y z
N MET A 1 -9.74 23.47 -14.80
CA MET A 1 -10.10 22.36 -13.90
C MET A 1 -8.86 21.52 -13.63
N THR A 2 -8.60 21.26 -12.37
CA THR A 2 -7.42 20.48 -11.99
C THR A 2 -7.80 19.02 -11.84
N LEU A 3 -7.09 18.17 -12.57
CA LEU A 3 -7.25 16.73 -12.40
C LEU A 3 -6.34 16.27 -11.26
N GLN A 4 -6.95 15.67 -10.25
CA GLN A 4 -6.17 15.07 -9.18
C GLN A 4 -5.93 13.60 -9.50
N THR A 5 -4.67 13.24 -9.55
CA THR A 5 -4.28 11.84 -9.71
C THR A 5 -3.86 11.31 -8.34
N THR A 6 -4.59 10.30 -7.86
CA THR A 6 -4.22 9.65 -6.61
C THR A 6 -3.01 8.76 -6.87
N VAL A 7 -1.98 8.94 -6.07
CA VAL A 7 -0.76 8.13 -6.13
C VAL A 7 -0.75 7.18 -4.94
N TYR A 8 -0.48 5.92 -5.21
CA TYR A 8 -0.41 4.89 -4.18
C TYR A 8 1.01 4.37 -4.04
N ALA A 9 1.39 4.06 -2.80
CA ALA A 9 2.63 3.37 -2.51
C ALA A 9 2.32 1.92 -2.15
N ALA A 10 3.25 1.01 -2.44
CA ALA A 10 3.15 -0.36 -1.97
C ALA A 10 3.55 -0.42 -0.51
N ALA A 11 2.83 -1.21 0.27
CA ALA A 11 3.11 -1.40 1.68
C ALA A 11 2.87 -2.86 2.05
N ARG A 12 3.68 -3.39 2.95
CA ARG A 12 3.58 -4.79 3.34
C ARG A 12 3.15 -4.92 4.78
N SER A 13 2.08 -5.68 5.01
CA SER A 13 1.62 -5.99 6.35
C SER A 13 2.47 -7.07 6.98
N ARG A 14 2.39 -7.18 8.33
CA ARG A 14 3.04 -8.27 9.04
C ARG A 14 2.20 -9.54 8.93
N ALA A 15 2.89 -10.68 8.91
CA ALA A 15 2.23 -11.95 9.10
C ALA A 15 1.86 -12.11 10.57
N HIS A 16 0.63 -12.57 10.83
CA HIS A 16 0.14 -12.82 12.18
C HIS A 16 -0.42 -14.23 12.26
N GLY A 17 0.28 -15.13 12.98
CA GLY A 17 -0.15 -16.50 13.10
C GLY A 17 -0.34 -17.16 11.74
N PRO A 18 -1.55 -17.66 11.42
CA PRO A 18 -1.81 -18.29 10.13
C PRO A 18 -1.98 -17.30 8.98
N THR A 19 -2.04 -15.98 9.26
CA THR A 19 -2.26 -14.97 8.24
C THR A 19 -0.92 -14.55 7.64
N ALA A 20 -0.77 -14.72 6.33
CA ALA A 20 0.42 -14.31 5.62
C ALA A 20 0.48 -12.79 5.46
N ALA A 21 1.70 -12.26 5.33
CA ALA A 21 1.89 -10.86 4.98
C ALA A 21 1.37 -10.61 3.57
N LEU A 22 0.65 -9.50 3.40
CA LEU A 22 0.08 -9.11 2.12
C LEU A 22 0.60 -7.75 1.70
N TRP A 23 0.64 -7.53 0.39
CA TRP A 23 0.90 -6.21 -0.19
C TRP A 23 -0.39 -5.41 -0.17
N HIS A 24 -0.28 -4.16 0.27
CA HIS A 24 -1.40 -3.22 0.35
C HIS A 24 -1.06 -1.93 -0.36
N ALA A 25 -2.07 -1.12 -0.64
CA ALA A 25 -1.90 0.21 -1.20
C ALA A 25 -2.10 1.26 -0.12
N VAL A 26 -1.20 2.24 -0.07
CA VAL A 26 -1.31 3.40 0.80
C VAL A 26 -1.44 4.63 -0.07
N GLU A 27 -2.49 5.42 0.14
CA GLU A 27 -2.67 6.67 -0.59
C GLU A 27 -1.64 7.69 -0.10
N LEU A 28 -0.85 8.21 -1.05
CA LEU A 28 0.22 9.15 -0.73
C LEU A 28 -0.32 10.57 -0.64
N HIS A 29 -0.09 11.22 0.49
CA HIS A 29 -0.40 12.63 0.72
C HIS A 29 0.86 13.44 1.00
N ARG A 30 2.03 12.77 1.02
CA ARG A 30 3.35 13.36 1.26
C ARG A 30 4.34 12.77 0.27
N PRO A 31 5.51 13.39 0.07
CA PRO A 31 6.53 12.80 -0.80
C PRO A 31 6.90 11.38 -0.35
N PRO A 32 7.13 10.46 -1.30
CA PRO A 32 7.42 9.06 -0.95
C PRO A 32 8.57 8.88 0.03
N GLY A 33 9.62 9.71 -0.06
CA GLY A 33 10.74 9.62 0.86
C GLY A 33 10.41 9.89 2.32
N GLU A 34 9.31 10.60 2.57
CA GLU A 34 8.88 10.90 3.95
C GLU A 34 8.09 9.75 4.56
N VAL A 35 7.51 8.88 3.74
CA VAL A 35 6.69 7.77 4.24
C VAL A 35 7.39 6.42 4.12
N ASP A 36 8.51 6.35 3.41
CA ASP A 36 9.24 5.11 3.22
C ASP A 36 9.65 4.51 4.57
N GLY A 37 9.32 3.25 4.78
CA GLY A 37 9.59 2.55 6.04
C GLY A 37 8.63 2.86 7.17
N ALA A 38 7.71 3.80 7.01
CA ALA A 38 6.73 4.14 8.03
C ALA A 38 5.53 3.18 7.96
N CYS A 39 4.90 2.95 9.10
CA CYS A 39 3.63 2.21 9.16
C CYS A 39 2.51 3.20 8.88
N GLU A 40 1.76 2.94 7.84
CA GLU A 40 0.68 3.81 7.42
C GLU A 40 -0.62 3.02 7.26
N LEU A 41 -1.75 3.71 7.37
CA LEU A 41 -3.05 3.10 7.16
C LEU A 41 -3.27 2.88 5.66
N THR A 42 -3.58 1.66 5.29
CA THR A 42 -3.82 1.30 3.90
C THR A 42 -5.25 1.63 3.48
N VAL A 43 -5.53 1.57 2.17
CA VAL A 43 -6.88 1.87 1.67
C VAL A 43 -7.92 0.85 2.12
N CYS A 44 -7.50 -0.32 2.58
CA CYS A 44 -8.43 -1.31 3.15
C CYS A 44 -8.57 -1.19 4.67
N GLY A 45 -7.87 -0.26 5.31
CA GLY A 45 -7.97 -0.01 6.73
C GLY A 45 -6.98 -0.78 7.61
N SER A 46 -6.02 -1.49 7.01
CA SER A 46 -4.98 -2.19 7.73
C SER A 46 -3.73 -1.33 7.89
N LEU A 47 -2.90 -1.63 8.87
CA LEU A 47 -1.59 -0.99 8.98
C LEU A 47 -0.54 -1.80 8.22
N ALA A 48 0.30 -1.11 7.47
CA ALA A 48 1.36 -1.75 6.71
C ALA A 48 2.55 -0.80 6.59
N ARG A 49 3.75 -1.38 6.45
CA ARG A 49 4.98 -0.61 6.29
C ARG A 49 5.18 -0.27 4.81
N VAL A 50 5.33 1.00 4.53
CA VAL A 50 5.52 1.50 3.17
C VAL A 50 6.90 1.10 2.66
N SER A 51 6.95 0.60 1.43
CA SER A 51 8.17 0.27 0.72
C SER A 51 8.16 0.99 -0.63
N THR A 52 8.92 2.07 -0.74
CA THR A 52 8.95 2.86 -1.98
C THR A 52 9.83 2.22 -3.05
N GLU A 53 10.57 1.15 -2.71
CA GLU A 53 11.32 0.38 -3.68
C GLU A 53 10.39 -0.44 -4.57
N ASP A 54 9.20 -0.77 -4.06
CA ASP A 54 8.21 -1.52 -4.80
C ASP A 54 7.13 -0.57 -5.27
N ARG A 55 6.65 -0.77 -6.49
CA ARG A 55 5.65 0.11 -7.08
C ARG A 55 4.27 -0.53 -7.03
N TRP A 56 3.29 0.27 -6.71
CA TRP A 56 1.91 -0.15 -6.83
C TRP A 56 1.42 0.11 -8.27
N PRO A 57 0.68 -0.78 -8.92
CA PRO A 57 0.23 -2.08 -8.40
C PRO A 57 1.33 -3.15 -8.39
N ILE A 58 1.16 -4.12 -7.50
CA ILE A 58 2.09 -5.24 -7.34
C ILE A 58 1.57 -6.42 -8.15
N SER A 59 2.44 -6.99 -8.98
CA SER A 59 2.12 -8.18 -9.77
C SER A 59 2.53 -9.46 -9.04
N ALA A 60 1.88 -9.71 -7.91
CA ALA A 60 2.17 -10.88 -7.08
C ALA A 60 0.86 -11.48 -6.61
N SER A 61 0.91 -12.75 -6.17
CA SER A 61 -0.28 -13.43 -5.67
C SER A 61 -0.64 -13.04 -4.24
N ASP A 62 0.31 -12.47 -3.50
CA ASP A 62 0.12 -12.07 -2.11
C ASP A 62 -0.28 -10.61 -1.96
N VAL A 63 -1.19 -10.14 -2.81
CA VAL A 63 -1.74 -8.78 -2.79
C VAL A 63 -3.11 -8.81 -2.15
N CYS A 64 -3.37 -7.84 -1.25
CA CYS A 64 -4.68 -7.68 -0.65
C CYS A 64 -5.72 -7.40 -1.74
N THR A 65 -6.76 -8.24 -1.81
CA THR A 65 -7.79 -8.10 -2.85
C THR A 65 -8.59 -6.81 -2.70
N VAL A 66 -8.79 -6.34 -1.48
CA VAL A 66 -9.51 -5.08 -1.24
C VAL A 66 -8.69 -3.91 -1.75
N CYS A 67 -7.38 -3.87 -1.44
CA CYS A 67 -6.51 -2.82 -1.94
C CYS A 67 -6.44 -2.85 -3.47
N ALA A 68 -6.35 -4.03 -4.07
CA ALA A 68 -6.33 -4.17 -5.52
C ALA A 68 -7.61 -3.65 -6.18
N THR A 69 -8.74 -3.78 -5.50
CA THR A 69 -10.03 -3.28 -6.01
C THR A 69 -10.16 -1.77 -5.84
N VAL A 70 -9.77 -1.25 -4.69
CA VAL A 70 -9.92 0.18 -4.35
C VAL A 70 -8.87 1.03 -5.07
N ALA A 71 -7.64 0.58 -5.10
CA ALA A 71 -6.50 1.34 -5.63
C ALA A 71 -6.12 0.85 -7.03
N ARG A 72 -7.02 0.94 -7.96
CA ARG A 72 -6.78 0.57 -9.35
C ARG A 72 -5.95 1.60 -10.09
#